data_08551197d25b005dedc0c85612976e57
#
_entry.id   08551197d25b005dedc0c85612976e57
#
_cell.length_a   1.000
_cell.length_b   1.000
_cell.length_c   1.000
_cell.angle_alpha   90.00
_cell.angle_beta   90.00
_cell.angle_gamma   90.00
#
_symmetry.space_group_name_H-M   'P 1'
#
loop_
_entity.id
_entity.type
_entity.pdbx_description
1 polymer ?
#
loop_
_entity_poly.entity_id
_entity_poly.type
_entity_poly.pdbx_seq_one_letter_code
_entity_poly.pdbx_strand_id
1 'polypeptide(L)'
;MKEKFLAFLSILPFFIVFTFFMIVPLIWIVFNAFYVEEDEIYSLANFIHIFESKFYLQSIINSLQISFISSIFGLLIGLLASYSLFVLAPSKICKFLFSLNTMISNFSGVPLAFAFIIVLGSNGVVNVFLKNLGIEPFVSVYANFGVNIVYVYFQIPLAILLLLPAFKSLENSHLNACKMLGGGNFLYWLKIALPLLAPALFGVFVILFANAFGAYATIYALSSGNFNVAPVRIAALIAGDINLDPYMASALSIIITIIMLVVTFIANFLSKKYHFKVL
;
A
#
# COMPACT_ATOMS: atom_id res chain seq x y z
N MET A 1 -28.01 14.00 -29.91
CA MET A 1 -26.64 14.14 -30.41
C MET A 1 -25.86 15.27 -29.72
N LYS A 2 -26.45 16.47 -29.58
CA LYS A 2 -25.76 17.65 -28.95
C LYS A 2 -25.32 17.40 -27.51
N GLU A 3 -26.12 16.76 -26.67
CA GLU A 3 -25.78 16.48 -25.27
C GLU A 3 -24.60 15.50 -25.12
N LYS A 4 -24.53 14.45 -25.97
CA LYS A 4 -23.42 13.51 -25.98
C LYS A 4 -22.13 14.17 -26.47
N PHE A 5 -22.25 15.09 -27.42
CA PHE A 5 -21.11 15.88 -27.92
C PHE A 5 -20.59 16.87 -26.87
N LEU A 6 -21.50 17.57 -26.17
CA LEU A 6 -21.11 18.46 -25.05
C LEU A 6 -20.47 17.70 -23.89
N ALA A 7 -21.03 16.52 -23.53
CA ALA A 7 -20.42 15.65 -22.53
C ALA A 7 -19.01 15.17 -22.92
N PHE A 8 -18.81 14.80 -24.19
CA PHE A 8 -17.49 14.43 -24.71
C PHE A 8 -16.52 15.61 -24.67
N LEU A 9 -16.95 16.80 -25.05
CA LEU A 9 -16.12 18.01 -25.03
C LEU A 9 -15.71 18.38 -23.59
N SER A 10 -16.59 18.17 -22.62
CA SER A 10 -16.31 18.42 -21.20
C SER A 10 -15.27 17.46 -20.59
N ILE A 11 -15.19 16.23 -21.12
CA ILE A 11 -14.22 15.22 -20.67
C ILE A 11 -12.89 15.33 -21.41
N LEU A 12 -12.86 15.99 -22.56
CA LEU A 12 -11.69 16.08 -23.43
C LEU A 12 -10.45 16.69 -22.75
N PRO A 13 -10.53 17.77 -21.96
CA PRO A 13 -9.36 18.31 -21.24
C PRO A 13 -8.75 17.28 -20.28
N PHE A 14 -9.60 16.49 -19.59
CA PHE A 14 -9.14 15.42 -18.73
C PHE A 14 -8.39 14.34 -19.53
N PHE A 15 -8.93 13.90 -20.66
CA PHE A 15 -8.26 12.90 -21.51
C PHE A 15 -6.93 13.39 -22.08
N ILE A 16 -6.83 14.66 -22.43
CA ILE A 16 -5.58 15.26 -22.92
C ILE A 16 -4.52 15.18 -21.81
N VAL A 17 -4.82 15.70 -20.62
CA VAL A 17 -3.89 15.68 -19.48
C VAL A 17 -3.53 14.25 -19.12
N PHE A 18 -4.51 13.36 -19.01
CA PHE A 18 -4.29 11.94 -18.70
C PHE A 18 -3.37 11.26 -19.72
N THR A 19 -3.60 11.49 -21.02
CA THR A 19 -2.79 10.88 -22.06
C THR A 19 -1.35 11.39 -22.01
N PHE A 20 -1.12 12.71 -21.98
CA PHE A 20 0.22 13.27 -22.02
C PHE A 20 1.03 13.03 -20.75
N PHE A 21 0.40 13.05 -19.57
CA PHE A 21 1.11 12.94 -18.30
C PHE A 21 1.10 11.53 -17.70
N MET A 22 0.25 10.63 -18.17
CA MET A 22 0.21 9.25 -17.66
C MET A 22 0.51 8.23 -18.76
N ILE A 23 -0.18 8.26 -19.88
CA ILE A 23 -0.03 7.22 -20.93
C ILE A 23 1.31 7.35 -21.65
N VAL A 24 1.69 8.55 -22.09
CA VAL A 24 2.94 8.77 -22.85
C VAL A 24 4.17 8.37 -22.01
N PRO A 25 4.35 8.79 -20.76
CA PRO A 25 5.47 8.32 -19.94
C PRO A 25 5.49 6.82 -19.71
N LEU A 26 4.32 6.17 -19.53
CA LEU A 26 4.26 4.71 -19.39
C LEU A 26 4.73 3.99 -20.66
N ILE A 27 4.29 4.45 -21.83
CA ILE A 27 4.75 3.93 -23.12
C ILE A 27 6.27 4.11 -23.26
N TRP A 28 6.79 5.26 -22.89
CA TRP A 28 8.21 5.56 -22.92
C TRP A 28 9.02 4.60 -22.01
N ILE A 29 8.56 4.35 -20.79
CA ILE A 29 9.16 3.38 -19.87
C ILE A 29 9.18 1.99 -20.50
N VAL A 30 8.10 1.57 -21.18
CA VAL A 30 8.04 0.25 -21.83
C VAL A 30 9.10 0.14 -22.95
N PHE A 31 9.26 1.15 -23.79
CA PHE A 31 10.28 1.11 -24.84
C PHE A 31 11.70 1.13 -24.26
N ASN A 32 11.96 2.00 -23.28
CA ASN A 32 13.28 2.12 -22.66
C ASN A 32 13.70 0.86 -21.90
N ALA A 33 12.78 0.12 -21.33
CA ALA A 33 13.09 -1.09 -20.58
C ALA A 33 13.77 -2.18 -21.43
N PHE A 34 13.49 -2.19 -22.72
CA PHE A 34 14.09 -3.13 -23.68
C PHE A 34 15.33 -2.57 -24.40
N TYR A 35 15.61 -1.28 -24.27
CA TYR A 35 16.75 -0.66 -24.94
C TYR A 35 18.03 -0.84 -24.13
N VAL A 36 19.09 -1.26 -24.78
CA VAL A 36 20.44 -1.43 -24.21
C VAL A 36 21.35 -0.40 -24.85
N GLU A 37 21.85 0.54 -24.04
CA GLU A 37 22.62 1.69 -24.53
C GLU A 37 23.99 1.29 -25.11
N GLU A 38 24.67 0.31 -24.48
CA GLU A 38 25.99 -0.14 -24.91
C GLU A 38 26.01 -0.72 -26.34
N ASP A 39 24.96 -1.44 -26.72
CA ASP A 39 24.86 -2.14 -28.00
C ASP A 39 23.92 -1.39 -28.99
N GLU A 40 23.24 -0.33 -28.57
CA GLU A 40 22.19 0.39 -29.32
C GLU A 40 21.07 -0.51 -29.88
N ILE A 41 20.76 -1.61 -29.17
CA ILE A 41 19.77 -2.60 -29.61
C ILE A 41 18.64 -2.78 -28.60
N TYR A 42 17.51 -3.28 -29.08
CA TYR A 42 16.40 -3.71 -28.23
C TYR A 42 16.58 -5.18 -27.87
N SER A 43 16.71 -5.47 -26.57
CA SER A 43 16.91 -6.82 -26.04
C SER A 43 16.29 -6.99 -24.65
N LEU A 44 16.34 -8.23 -24.14
CA LEU A 44 15.94 -8.56 -22.75
C LEU A 44 17.09 -8.45 -21.75
N ALA A 45 18.26 -7.92 -22.14
CA ALA A 45 19.45 -7.91 -21.32
C ALA A 45 19.25 -7.22 -19.97
N ASN A 46 18.54 -6.07 -19.93
CA ASN A 46 18.23 -5.37 -18.68
C ASN A 46 17.43 -6.25 -17.70
N PHE A 47 16.47 -7.01 -18.22
CA PHE A 47 15.68 -7.94 -17.39
C PHE A 47 16.54 -9.10 -16.88
N ILE A 48 17.38 -9.68 -17.75
CA ILE A 48 18.29 -10.78 -17.38
C ILE A 48 19.26 -10.29 -16.28
N HIS A 49 19.85 -9.12 -16.47
CA HIS A 49 20.77 -8.52 -15.48
C HIS A 49 20.08 -8.29 -14.12
N ILE A 50 18.81 -7.85 -14.09
CA ILE A 50 18.04 -7.68 -12.85
C ILE A 50 17.88 -9.03 -12.13
N PHE A 51 17.57 -10.12 -12.87
CA PHE A 51 17.37 -11.45 -12.27
C PHE A 51 18.67 -12.13 -11.88
N GLU A 52 19.78 -11.85 -12.52
CA GLU A 52 21.11 -12.37 -12.17
C GLU A 52 21.74 -11.62 -10.99
N SER A 53 21.43 -10.34 -10.84
CA SER A 53 21.95 -9.50 -9.77
C SER A 53 21.24 -9.78 -8.44
N LYS A 54 21.97 -10.36 -7.48
CA LYS A 54 21.46 -10.55 -6.11
C LYS A 54 20.99 -9.24 -5.46
N PHE A 55 21.59 -8.11 -5.83
CA PHE A 55 21.25 -6.81 -5.29
C PHE A 55 19.85 -6.34 -5.72
N TYR A 56 19.52 -6.44 -7.01
CA TYR A 56 18.18 -6.07 -7.51
C TYR A 56 17.11 -7.07 -7.08
N LEU A 57 17.40 -8.38 -7.13
CA LEU A 57 16.48 -9.39 -6.61
C LEU A 57 16.14 -9.16 -5.14
N GLN A 58 17.15 -8.88 -4.31
CA GLN A 58 16.92 -8.59 -2.89
C GLN A 58 16.07 -7.34 -2.71
N SER A 59 16.21 -6.33 -3.55
CA SER A 59 15.38 -5.12 -3.48
C SER A 59 13.90 -5.41 -3.76
N ILE A 60 13.61 -6.27 -4.73
CA ILE A 60 12.26 -6.72 -5.06
C ILE A 60 11.67 -7.54 -3.89
N ILE A 61 12.44 -8.49 -3.36
CA ILE A 61 12.02 -9.36 -2.26
C ILE A 61 11.73 -8.53 -1.00
N ASN A 62 12.61 -7.59 -0.64
CA ASN A 62 12.41 -6.71 0.51
C ASN A 62 11.14 -5.85 0.34
N SER A 63 10.92 -5.30 -0.86
CA SER A 63 9.71 -4.54 -1.15
C SER A 63 8.45 -5.39 -1.02
N LEU A 64 8.47 -6.62 -1.54
CA LEU A 64 7.36 -7.57 -1.41
C LEU A 64 7.07 -7.91 0.05
N GLN A 65 8.10 -8.23 0.84
CA GLN A 65 7.96 -8.58 2.25
C GLN A 65 7.37 -7.44 3.07
N ILE A 66 7.93 -6.22 2.95
CA ILE A 66 7.45 -5.06 3.68
C ILE A 66 6.01 -4.74 3.29
N SER A 67 5.70 -4.72 2.00
CA SER A 67 4.36 -4.40 1.51
C SER A 67 3.33 -5.45 1.94
N PHE A 68 3.68 -6.73 1.88
CA PHE A 68 2.77 -7.82 2.27
C PHE A 68 2.51 -7.81 3.78
N ILE A 69 3.57 -7.74 4.59
CA ILE A 69 3.46 -7.70 6.05
C ILE A 69 2.67 -6.49 6.51
N SER A 70 3.06 -5.29 6.05
CA SER A 70 2.39 -4.06 6.47
C SER A 70 0.93 -3.99 6.03
N SER A 71 0.60 -4.52 4.85
CA SER A 71 -0.78 -4.55 4.35
C SER A 71 -1.65 -5.51 5.14
N ILE A 72 -1.15 -6.69 5.51
CA ILE A 72 -1.90 -7.65 6.34
C ILE A 72 -2.16 -7.06 7.72
N PHE A 73 -1.12 -6.59 8.41
CA PHE A 73 -1.29 -6.04 9.75
C PHE A 73 -2.08 -4.74 9.75
N GLY A 74 -1.86 -3.86 8.76
CA GLY A 74 -2.64 -2.65 8.56
C GLY A 74 -4.12 -2.94 8.32
N LEU A 75 -4.42 -3.96 7.47
CA LEU A 75 -5.79 -4.40 7.20
C LEU A 75 -6.46 -4.99 8.44
N LEU A 76 -5.78 -5.87 9.19
CA LEU A 76 -6.34 -6.51 10.38
C LEU A 76 -6.64 -5.49 11.48
N ILE A 77 -5.70 -4.61 11.79
CA ILE A 77 -5.89 -3.55 12.78
C ILE A 77 -6.96 -2.55 12.29
N GLY A 78 -6.90 -2.17 11.01
CA GLY A 78 -7.89 -1.28 10.38
C GLY A 78 -9.30 -1.87 10.39
N LEU A 79 -9.44 -3.19 10.18
CA LEU A 79 -10.72 -3.90 10.26
C LEU A 79 -11.33 -3.80 11.67
N LEU A 80 -10.53 -4.09 12.71
CA LEU A 80 -10.97 -4.00 14.10
C LEU A 80 -11.34 -2.56 14.49
N ALA A 81 -10.53 -1.58 14.09
CA ALA A 81 -10.78 -0.18 14.35
C ALA A 81 -12.04 0.33 13.62
N SER A 82 -12.22 -0.07 12.34
CA SER A 82 -13.42 0.28 11.56
C SER A 82 -14.68 -0.30 12.16
N TYR A 83 -14.63 -1.54 12.65
CA TYR A 83 -15.75 -2.16 13.37
C TYR A 83 -16.08 -1.38 14.64
N SER A 84 -15.08 -1.01 15.43
CA SER A 84 -15.27 -0.24 16.66
C SER A 84 -15.92 1.12 16.36
N LEU A 85 -15.47 1.81 15.32
CA LEU A 85 -16.06 3.07 14.87
C LEU A 85 -17.50 2.90 14.38
N PHE A 86 -17.78 1.80 13.67
CA PHE A 86 -19.14 1.48 13.22
C PHE A 86 -20.10 1.26 14.37
N VAL A 87 -19.68 0.52 15.41
CA VAL A 87 -20.49 0.27 16.62
C VAL A 87 -20.69 1.53 17.46
N LEU A 88 -19.66 2.39 17.53
CA LEU A 88 -19.75 3.67 18.27
C LEU A 88 -20.54 4.77 17.56
N ALA A 89 -20.88 4.58 16.29
CA ALA A 89 -21.66 5.57 15.54
C ALA A 89 -23.13 5.62 16.05
N PRO A 90 -23.74 6.81 16.10
CA PRO A 90 -23.30 8.16 15.70
C PRO A 90 -22.73 9.04 16.82
N SER A 91 -21.99 8.51 17.78
CA SER A 91 -21.51 9.25 18.96
C SER A 91 -20.55 10.42 18.59
N LYS A 92 -20.43 11.41 19.50
CA LYS A 92 -19.46 12.51 19.36
C LYS A 92 -18.02 12.01 19.34
N ILE A 93 -17.72 10.96 20.11
CA ILE A 93 -16.42 10.30 20.17
C ILE A 93 -16.08 9.68 18.81
N CYS A 94 -17.03 8.98 18.18
CA CYS A 94 -16.83 8.41 16.84
C CYS A 94 -16.47 9.49 15.81
N LYS A 95 -17.18 10.61 15.80
CA LYS A 95 -16.87 11.73 14.89
C LYS A 95 -15.47 12.30 15.12
N PHE A 96 -15.07 12.48 16.37
CA PHE A 96 -13.75 12.96 16.72
C PHE A 96 -12.65 11.97 16.29
N LEU A 97 -12.80 10.69 16.61
CA LEU A 97 -11.83 9.65 16.23
C LEU A 97 -11.71 9.51 14.70
N PHE A 98 -12.84 9.59 13.98
CA PHE A 98 -12.83 9.56 12.52
C PHE A 98 -12.12 10.79 11.92
N SER A 99 -12.35 11.98 12.46
CA SER A 99 -11.64 13.19 12.03
C SER A 99 -10.14 13.10 12.30
N LEU A 100 -9.75 12.60 13.47
CA LEU A 100 -8.34 12.29 13.78
C LEU A 100 -7.74 11.29 12.79
N ASN A 101 -8.44 10.20 12.51
CA ASN A 101 -7.99 9.20 11.55
C ASN A 101 -7.78 9.80 10.15
N THR A 102 -8.70 10.65 9.70
CA THR A 102 -8.59 11.34 8.40
C THR A 102 -7.38 12.28 8.37
N MET A 103 -7.08 12.96 9.46
CA MET A 103 -5.88 13.79 9.57
C MET A 103 -4.61 12.93 9.52
N ILE A 104 -4.56 11.84 10.28
CA ILE A 104 -3.41 10.94 10.35
C ILE A 104 -3.20 10.23 9.01
N SER A 105 -4.24 9.88 8.25
CA SER A 105 -4.12 9.23 6.95
C SER A 105 -3.38 10.05 5.89
N ASN A 106 -3.36 11.39 6.06
CA ASN A 106 -2.58 12.29 5.21
C ASN A 106 -1.13 12.49 5.71
N PHE A 107 -0.80 11.95 6.90
CA PHE A 107 0.52 12.06 7.48
C PHE A 107 1.39 10.89 7.03
N SER A 108 2.05 11.06 5.90
CA SER A 108 2.87 10.05 5.23
C SER A 108 4.14 10.66 4.65
N GLY A 109 5.00 9.87 4.04
CA GLY A 109 6.22 10.34 3.40
C GLY A 109 7.28 10.84 4.39
N VAL A 110 7.96 11.91 4.02
CA VAL A 110 9.08 12.49 4.79
C VAL A 110 8.69 12.94 6.21
N PRO A 111 7.56 13.65 6.42
CA PRO A 111 7.15 14.06 7.76
C PRO A 111 6.93 12.87 8.71
N LEU A 112 6.34 11.78 8.21
CA LEU A 112 6.15 10.56 8.98
C LEU A 112 7.49 9.93 9.37
N ALA A 113 8.42 9.83 8.41
CA ALA A 113 9.74 9.28 8.66
C ALA A 113 10.46 10.04 9.79
N PHE A 114 10.48 11.37 9.73
CA PHE A 114 11.10 12.19 10.78
C PHE A 114 10.43 12.03 12.15
N ALA A 115 9.09 11.94 12.20
CA ALA A 115 8.40 11.66 13.45
C ALA A 115 8.86 10.35 14.09
N PHE A 116 8.98 9.29 13.27
CA PHE A 116 9.47 7.99 13.76
C PHE A 116 10.96 7.99 14.11
N ILE A 117 11.80 8.76 13.41
CA ILE A 117 13.21 8.96 13.79
C ILE A 117 13.32 9.63 15.16
N ILE A 118 12.51 10.65 15.43
CA ILE A 118 12.48 11.33 16.74
C ILE A 118 12.02 10.38 17.85
N VAL A 119 11.07 9.49 17.56
CA VAL A 119 10.51 8.58 18.58
C VAL A 119 11.34 7.32 18.74
N LEU A 120 11.70 6.63 17.65
CA LEU A 120 12.32 5.31 17.63
C LEU A 120 13.74 5.29 17.05
N GLY A 121 14.32 6.44 16.69
CA GLY A 121 15.70 6.51 16.21
C GLY A 121 16.70 6.11 17.29
N SER A 122 17.96 5.96 16.95
CA SER A 122 19.02 5.51 17.89
C SER A 122 19.09 6.37 19.18
N ASN A 123 18.82 7.66 19.07
CA ASN A 123 18.71 8.61 20.18
C ASN A 123 17.26 9.13 20.33
N GLY A 124 16.29 8.38 19.86
CA GLY A 124 14.87 8.73 19.96
C GLY A 124 14.35 8.63 21.39
N VAL A 125 13.24 9.33 21.65
CA VAL A 125 12.66 9.46 22.99
C VAL A 125 12.45 8.11 23.67
N VAL A 126 11.91 7.13 22.94
CA VAL A 126 11.65 5.76 23.47
C VAL A 126 12.95 5.06 23.82
N ASN A 127 13.95 5.10 22.94
CA ASN A 127 15.21 4.41 23.15
C ASN A 127 16.03 5.04 24.28
N VAL A 128 16.00 6.37 24.43
CA VAL A 128 16.63 7.07 25.57
C VAL A 128 15.92 6.70 26.87
N PHE A 129 14.59 6.67 26.87
CA PHE A 129 13.81 6.27 28.04
C PHE A 129 14.09 4.83 28.47
N LEU A 130 14.16 3.88 27.52
CA LEU A 130 14.50 2.48 27.79
C LEU A 130 15.92 2.33 28.36
N LYS A 131 16.90 3.04 27.79
CA LYS A 131 18.29 3.08 28.32
C LYS A 131 18.35 3.56 29.76
N ASN A 132 17.58 4.60 30.11
CA ASN A 132 17.53 5.12 31.48
C ASN A 132 16.90 4.12 32.47
N LEU A 133 16.08 3.19 31.99
CA LEU A 133 15.54 2.08 32.77
C LEU A 133 16.47 0.86 32.83
N GLY A 134 17.65 0.91 32.22
CA GLY A 134 18.58 -0.22 32.11
C GLY A 134 18.17 -1.28 31.10
N ILE A 135 17.23 -0.96 30.19
CA ILE A 135 16.74 -1.87 29.16
C ILE A 135 17.43 -1.51 27.84
N GLU A 136 18.07 -2.49 27.21
CA GLU A 136 18.63 -2.30 25.88
C GLU A 136 17.53 -2.02 24.84
N PRO A 137 17.70 -1.02 23.95
CA PRO A 137 16.74 -0.74 22.91
C PRO A 137 16.61 -1.92 21.94
N PHE A 138 15.43 -2.49 21.83
CA PHE A 138 15.14 -3.63 20.97
C PHE A 138 14.56 -3.25 19.59
N VAL A 139 14.20 -1.99 19.40
CA VAL A 139 13.64 -1.49 18.15
C VAL A 139 14.54 -0.40 17.56
N SER A 140 15.09 -0.69 16.38
CA SER A 140 15.73 0.31 15.54
C SER A 140 14.86 0.61 14.33
N VAL A 141 14.49 1.87 14.14
CA VAL A 141 13.68 2.32 12.99
C VAL A 141 14.39 2.05 11.65
N TYR A 142 15.69 1.86 11.67
CA TYR A 142 16.52 1.59 10.49
C TYR A 142 16.62 0.10 10.13
N ALA A 143 16.19 -0.78 11.03
CA ALA A 143 16.16 -2.23 10.78
C ALA A 143 14.84 -2.66 10.14
N ASN A 144 14.81 -3.84 9.50
CA ASN A 144 13.62 -4.40 8.85
C ASN A 144 12.38 -4.37 9.75
N PHE A 145 12.53 -4.68 11.03
CA PHE A 145 11.42 -4.69 11.99
C PHE A 145 10.86 -3.28 12.23
N GLY A 146 11.73 -2.28 12.43
CA GLY A 146 11.32 -0.89 12.63
C GLY A 146 10.67 -0.29 11.38
N VAL A 147 11.21 -0.57 10.20
CA VAL A 147 10.59 -0.17 8.92
C VAL A 147 9.18 -0.75 8.82
N ASN A 148 8.99 -2.04 9.13
CA ASN A 148 7.67 -2.65 9.10
C ASN A 148 6.69 -1.97 10.07
N ILE A 149 7.12 -1.56 11.28
CA ILE A 149 6.27 -0.81 12.22
C ILE A 149 5.80 0.51 11.59
N VAL A 150 6.70 1.27 10.98
CA VAL A 150 6.36 2.54 10.30
C VAL A 150 5.36 2.30 9.17
N TYR A 151 5.58 1.25 8.39
CA TYR A 151 4.71 0.89 7.28
C TYR A 151 3.32 0.43 7.77
N VAL A 152 3.24 -0.39 8.78
CA VAL A 152 1.95 -0.78 9.41
C VAL A 152 1.22 0.45 9.92
N TYR A 153 1.93 1.39 10.56
CA TYR A 153 1.32 2.59 11.12
C TYR A 153 0.56 3.41 10.07
N PHE A 154 1.17 3.73 8.92
CA PHE A 154 0.46 4.55 7.92
C PHE A 154 -0.61 3.78 7.14
N GLN A 155 -0.56 2.45 7.14
CA GLN A 155 -1.58 1.61 6.53
C GLN A 155 -2.88 1.57 7.34
N ILE A 156 -2.80 1.65 8.68
CA ILE A 156 -3.98 1.56 9.56
C ILE A 156 -5.01 2.66 9.24
N PRO A 157 -4.66 3.95 9.21
CA PRO A 157 -5.62 5.01 8.94
C PRO A 157 -6.25 4.89 7.54
N LEU A 158 -5.47 4.50 6.55
CA LEU A 158 -5.96 4.28 5.20
C LEU A 158 -6.93 3.10 5.14
N ALA A 159 -6.61 1.99 5.82
CA ALA A 159 -7.51 0.84 5.92
C ALA A 159 -8.85 1.22 6.57
N ILE A 160 -8.82 2.03 7.63
CA ILE A 160 -10.04 2.50 8.30
C ILE A 160 -10.92 3.32 7.35
N LEU A 161 -10.34 4.26 6.60
CA LEU A 161 -11.08 5.09 5.65
C LEU A 161 -11.74 4.24 4.55
N LEU A 162 -11.06 3.23 4.06
CA LEU A 162 -11.54 2.38 2.98
C LEU A 162 -12.54 1.31 3.45
N LEU A 163 -12.41 0.80 4.69
CA LEU A 163 -13.28 -0.24 5.23
C LEU A 163 -14.57 0.29 5.84
N LEU A 164 -14.55 1.49 6.43
CA LEU A 164 -15.73 2.02 7.14
C LEU A 164 -16.99 2.09 6.27
N PRO A 165 -16.94 2.49 4.98
CA PRO A 165 -18.10 2.41 4.11
C PRO A 165 -18.64 0.99 3.90
N ALA A 166 -17.75 -0.01 3.86
CA ALA A 166 -18.15 -1.41 3.68
C ALA A 166 -18.95 -1.95 4.88
N PHE A 167 -18.67 -1.46 6.09
CA PHE A 167 -19.44 -1.84 7.28
C PHE A 167 -20.91 -1.38 7.22
N LYS A 168 -21.23 -0.33 6.43
CA LYS A 168 -22.61 0.12 6.24
C LYS A 168 -23.48 -0.91 5.51
N SER A 169 -22.88 -1.87 4.80
CA SER A 169 -23.61 -3.00 4.19
C SER A 169 -24.03 -4.07 5.19
N LEU A 170 -23.48 -4.03 6.41
CA LEU A 170 -23.87 -4.94 7.50
C LEU A 170 -25.13 -4.39 8.20
N GLU A 171 -26.29 -4.89 7.82
CA GLU A 171 -27.54 -4.53 8.47
C GLU A 171 -27.75 -5.33 9.76
N ASN A 172 -28.39 -4.70 10.75
CA ASN A 172 -28.79 -5.37 11.98
C ASN A 172 -29.77 -6.53 11.75
N SER A 173 -30.50 -6.50 10.64
CA SER A 173 -31.36 -7.58 10.17
C SER A 173 -30.63 -8.91 10.03
N HIS A 174 -29.41 -8.91 9.50
CA HIS A 174 -28.59 -10.11 9.34
C HIS A 174 -28.20 -10.74 10.69
N LEU A 175 -27.82 -9.91 11.68
CA LEU A 175 -27.49 -10.38 13.02
C LEU A 175 -28.73 -10.95 13.72
N ASN A 176 -29.88 -10.28 13.60
CA ASN A 176 -31.13 -10.73 14.21
C ASN A 176 -31.60 -12.06 13.57
N ALA A 177 -31.54 -12.18 12.26
CA ALA A 177 -31.85 -13.44 11.57
C ALA A 177 -30.94 -14.58 12.01
N CYS A 178 -29.63 -14.33 12.15
CA CYS A 178 -28.70 -15.33 12.68
C CYS A 178 -29.07 -15.80 14.09
N LYS A 179 -29.44 -14.85 14.98
CA LYS A 179 -29.86 -15.18 16.35
C LYS A 179 -31.19 -15.95 16.39
N MET A 180 -32.14 -15.63 15.53
CA MET A 180 -33.43 -16.37 15.44
C MET A 180 -33.20 -17.83 15.00
N LEU A 181 -32.16 -18.10 14.22
CA LEU A 181 -31.74 -19.45 13.81
C LEU A 181 -30.82 -20.14 14.84
N GLY A 182 -30.70 -19.58 16.06
CA GLY A 182 -29.89 -20.15 17.15
C GLY A 182 -28.38 -19.85 17.03
N GLY A 183 -27.96 -18.97 16.10
CA GLY A 183 -26.57 -18.59 15.93
C GLY A 183 -26.11 -17.52 16.92
N GLY A 184 -24.89 -17.66 17.42
CA GLY A 184 -24.21 -16.64 18.24
C GLY A 184 -23.45 -15.60 17.41
N ASN A 185 -22.91 -14.57 18.09
CA ASN A 185 -22.12 -13.51 17.45
C ASN A 185 -20.91 -14.06 16.68
N PHE A 186 -20.25 -15.08 17.17
CA PHE A 186 -19.10 -15.70 16.49
C PHE A 186 -19.51 -16.33 15.14
N LEU A 187 -20.64 -17.06 15.14
CA LEU A 187 -21.18 -17.67 13.92
C LEU A 187 -21.61 -16.61 12.89
N TYR A 188 -22.24 -15.53 13.37
CA TYR A 188 -22.58 -14.37 12.53
C TYR A 188 -21.33 -13.80 11.84
N TRP A 189 -20.26 -13.54 12.59
CA TRP A 189 -19.02 -13.00 12.02
C TRP A 189 -18.40 -13.95 11.01
N LEU A 190 -18.27 -15.24 11.34
CA LEU A 190 -17.57 -16.20 10.49
C LEU A 190 -18.36 -16.53 9.21
N LYS A 191 -19.70 -16.66 9.31
CA LYS A 191 -20.53 -17.15 8.19
C LYS A 191 -21.27 -16.08 7.43
N ILE A 192 -21.45 -14.87 7.98
CA ILE A 192 -22.23 -13.81 7.35
C ILE A 192 -21.38 -12.55 7.16
N ALA A 193 -20.87 -11.96 8.24
CA ALA A 193 -20.21 -10.66 8.14
C ALA A 193 -18.89 -10.72 7.35
N LEU A 194 -17.98 -11.65 7.66
CA LEU A 194 -16.69 -11.78 6.94
C LEU A 194 -16.86 -12.14 5.46
N PRO A 195 -17.71 -13.09 5.05
CA PRO A 195 -17.98 -13.34 3.64
C PRO A 195 -18.57 -12.13 2.90
N LEU A 196 -19.47 -11.39 3.56
CA LEU A 196 -20.07 -10.18 2.98
C LEU A 196 -19.06 -9.05 2.82
N LEU A 197 -18.13 -8.90 3.77
CA LEU A 197 -17.03 -7.93 3.72
C LEU A 197 -15.86 -8.39 2.84
N ALA A 198 -15.77 -9.66 2.49
CA ALA A 198 -14.60 -10.23 1.79
C ALA A 198 -14.23 -9.47 0.49
N PRO A 199 -15.18 -9.08 -0.40
CA PRO A 199 -14.83 -8.32 -1.59
C PRO A 199 -14.17 -6.98 -1.24
N ALA A 200 -14.67 -6.28 -0.22
CA ALA A 200 -14.09 -5.02 0.25
C ALA A 200 -12.70 -5.24 0.89
N LEU A 201 -12.53 -6.32 1.67
CA LEU A 201 -11.26 -6.68 2.29
C LEU A 201 -10.17 -6.95 1.25
N PHE A 202 -10.48 -7.72 0.19
CA PHE A 202 -9.54 -7.96 -0.90
C PHE A 202 -9.22 -6.68 -1.68
N GLY A 203 -10.22 -5.83 -1.96
CA GLY A 203 -10.00 -4.54 -2.61
C GLY A 203 -9.11 -3.61 -1.78
N VAL A 204 -9.38 -3.50 -0.49
CA VAL A 204 -8.56 -2.69 0.44
C VAL A 204 -7.15 -3.25 0.56
N PHE A 205 -6.99 -4.58 0.66
CA PHE A 205 -5.67 -5.21 0.68
C PHE A 205 -4.81 -4.81 -0.53
N VAL A 206 -5.37 -4.83 -1.74
CA VAL A 206 -4.65 -4.41 -2.96
C VAL A 206 -4.21 -2.95 -2.87
N ILE A 207 -5.09 -2.06 -2.40
CA ILE A 207 -4.77 -0.63 -2.27
C ILE A 207 -3.66 -0.43 -1.23
N LEU A 208 -3.74 -1.11 -0.07
CA LEU A 208 -2.70 -1.05 0.95
C LEU A 208 -1.37 -1.59 0.43
N PHE A 209 -1.41 -2.72 -0.26
CA PHE A 209 -0.21 -3.33 -0.85
C PHE A 209 0.44 -2.39 -1.87
N ALA A 210 -0.35 -1.82 -2.77
CA ALA A 210 0.14 -0.86 -3.76
C ALA A 210 0.73 0.40 -3.09
N ASN A 211 0.06 0.92 -2.08
CA ASN A 211 0.51 2.07 -1.31
C ASN A 211 1.86 1.82 -0.61
N ALA A 212 2.01 0.66 0.04
CA ALA A 212 3.26 0.27 0.69
C ALA A 212 4.38 0.03 -0.33
N PHE A 213 4.07 -0.69 -1.42
CA PHE A 213 5.06 -1.05 -2.43
C PHE A 213 5.64 0.19 -3.14
N GLY A 214 4.82 1.23 -3.35
CA GLY A 214 5.23 2.49 -3.98
C GLY A 214 5.76 3.56 -3.00
N ALA A 215 5.83 3.29 -1.70
CA ALA A 215 6.16 4.28 -0.68
C ALA A 215 7.66 4.63 -0.64
N TYR A 216 8.16 5.33 -1.68
CA TYR A 216 9.54 5.77 -1.79
C TYR A 216 9.94 6.79 -0.71
N ALA A 217 9.16 7.88 -0.57
CA ALA A 217 9.56 9.03 0.26
C ALA A 217 9.78 8.67 1.74
N THR A 218 8.94 7.79 2.29
CA THR A 218 9.06 7.34 3.68
C THR A 218 10.34 6.54 3.90
N ILE A 219 10.61 5.53 3.08
CA ILE A 219 11.77 4.66 3.25
C ILE A 219 13.08 5.39 2.94
N TYR A 220 13.06 6.27 1.93
CA TYR A 220 14.21 7.10 1.60
C TYR A 220 14.59 8.02 2.76
N ALA A 221 13.61 8.71 3.36
CA ALA A 221 13.85 9.59 4.49
C ALA A 221 14.29 8.84 5.76
N LEU A 222 13.77 7.61 5.99
CA LEU A 222 14.18 6.77 7.12
C LEU A 222 15.63 6.31 7.01
N SER A 223 16.09 5.95 5.81
CA SER A 223 17.35 5.26 5.59
C SER A 223 18.39 6.07 4.83
N SER A 224 18.08 7.33 4.48
CA SER A 224 18.91 8.16 3.59
C SER A 224 19.27 7.44 2.28
N GLY A 225 18.33 6.66 1.74
CA GLY A 225 18.51 5.90 0.51
C GLY A 225 19.29 4.56 0.64
N ASN A 226 19.75 4.20 1.84
CA ASN A 226 20.56 2.98 2.03
C ASN A 226 19.73 1.69 2.10
N PHE A 227 18.42 1.77 2.34
CA PHE A 227 17.58 0.59 2.44
C PHE A 227 17.31 -0.02 1.05
N ASN A 228 17.63 -1.30 0.88
CA ASN A 228 17.54 -1.95 -0.40
C ASN A 228 16.11 -2.39 -0.73
N VAL A 229 15.31 -1.46 -1.27
CA VAL A 229 13.95 -1.69 -1.80
C VAL A 229 13.83 -1.14 -3.22
N ALA A 230 12.96 -1.72 -4.01
CA ALA A 230 12.84 -1.44 -5.43
C ALA A 230 12.55 0.05 -5.76
N PRO A 231 11.66 0.78 -5.07
CA PRO A 231 11.44 2.21 -5.35
C PRO A 231 12.70 3.06 -5.12
N VAL A 232 13.51 2.73 -4.11
CA VAL A 232 14.77 3.43 -3.84
C VAL A 232 15.81 3.13 -4.92
N ARG A 233 15.87 1.88 -5.41
CA ARG A 233 16.78 1.51 -6.50
C ARG A 233 16.42 2.19 -7.82
N ILE A 234 15.12 2.25 -8.17
CA ILE A 234 14.65 3.00 -9.35
C ILE A 234 15.05 4.47 -9.25
N ALA A 235 14.82 5.10 -8.11
CA ALA A 235 15.19 6.50 -7.92
C ALA A 235 16.71 6.72 -8.01
N ALA A 236 17.51 5.81 -7.45
CA ALA A 236 18.97 5.88 -7.53
C ALA A 236 19.51 5.73 -8.97
N LEU A 237 18.86 4.90 -9.80
CA LEU A 237 19.23 4.73 -11.21
C LEU A 237 18.84 5.93 -12.09
N ILE A 238 17.86 6.74 -11.67
CA ILE A 238 17.39 7.91 -12.44
C ILE A 238 18.07 9.20 -11.97
N ALA A 239 18.23 9.37 -10.64
CA ALA A 239 18.65 10.64 -10.04
C ALA A 239 19.74 10.43 -8.95
N GLY A 240 20.50 9.33 -9.01
CA GLY A 240 21.63 9.07 -8.13
C GLY A 240 22.88 9.80 -8.55
N ASP A 241 23.88 9.82 -7.67
CA ASP A 241 25.17 10.47 -7.92
C ASP A 241 26.14 9.59 -8.75
N ILE A 242 25.87 8.29 -8.84
CA ILE A 242 26.77 7.30 -9.44
C ILE A 242 25.95 6.33 -10.31
N ASN A 243 26.44 6.08 -11.53
CA ASN A 243 25.88 5.10 -12.48
C ASN A 243 24.39 5.31 -12.78
N LEU A 244 24.06 6.44 -13.44
CA LEU A 244 22.74 6.67 -13.99
C LEU A 244 22.44 5.65 -15.09
N ASP A 245 21.37 4.90 -14.93
CA ASP A 245 20.88 3.94 -15.93
C ASP A 245 19.34 3.98 -15.98
N PRO A 246 18.79 4.89 -16.79
CA PRO A 246 17.35 5.03 -16.94
C PRO A 246 16.69 3.83 -17.63
N TYR A 247 17.44 3.04 -18.39
CA TYR A 247 16.96 1.84 -19.07
C TYR A 247 16.77 0.70 -18.09
N MET A 248 17.75 0.47 -17.21
CA MET A 248 17.64 -0.47 -16.10
C MET A 248 16.53 -0.06 -15.13
N ALA A 249 16.40 1.24 -14.82
CA ALA A 249 15.30 1.77 -13.99
C ALA A 249 13.94 1.48 -14.62
N SER A 250 13.83 1.62 -15.94
CA SER A 250 12.61 1.32 -16.70
C SER A 250 12.28 -0.17 -16.65
N ALA A 251 13.26 -1.05 -16.82
CA ALA A 251 13.07 -2.51 -16.72
C ALA A 251 12.62 -2.92 -15.32
N LEU A 252 13.25 -2.38 -14.27
CA LEU A 252 12.84 -2.62 -12.88
C LEU A 252 11.42 -2.11 -12.60
N SER A 253 11.04 -0.96 -13.16
CA SER A 253 9.69 -0.40 -13.06
C SER A 253 8.63 -1.29 -13.71
N ILE A 254 8.94 -1.91 -14.84
CA ILE A 254 8.05 -2.89 -15.50
C ILE A 254 7.87 -4.14 -14.63
N ILE A 255 8.94 -4.69 -14.08
CA ILE A 255 8.86 -5.85 -13.17
C ILE A 255 7.93 -5.54 -12.00
N ILE A 256 8.10 -4.37 -11.38
CA ILE A 256 7.23 -3.91 -10.29
C ILE A 256 5.77 -3.82 -10.75
N THR A 257 5.54 -3.23 -11.91
CA THR A 257 4.19 -3.09 -12.47
C THR A 257 3.54 -4.45 -12.71
N ILE A 258 4.28 -5.42 -13.25
CA ILE A 258 3.80 -6.79 -13.46
C ILE A 258 3.44 -7.44 -12.10
N ILE A 259 4.29 -7.31 -11.09
CA ILE A 259 4.02 -7.83 -9.75
C ILE A 259 2.71 -7.25 -9.20
N MET A 260 2.51 -5.93 -9.33
CA MET A 260 1.30 -5.24 -8.89
C MET A 260 0.05 -5.73 -9.64
N LEU A 261 0.16 -5.93 -10.95
CA LEU A 261 -0.93 -6.49 -11.77
C LEU A 261 -1.28 -7.91 -11.33
N VAL A 262 -0.28 -8.76 -11.07
CA VAL A 262 -0.48 -10.14 -10.60
C VAL A 262 -1.20 -10.15 -9.24
N VAL A 263 -0.75 -9.34 -8.28
CA VAL A 263 -1.39 -9.23 -6.95
C VAL A 263 -2.84 -8.75 -7.09
N THR A 264 -3.07 -7.73 -7.92
CA THR A 264 -4.42 -7.21 -8.20
C THR A 264 -5.32 -8.27 -8.84
N PHE A 265 -4.79 -9.00 -9.81
CA PHE A 265 -5.53 -10.07 -10.49
C PHE A 265 -5.91 -11.20 -9.51
N ILE A 266 -4.98 -11.66 -8.69
CA ILE A 266 -5.22 -12.70 -7.68
C ILE A 266 -6.29 -12.24 -6.69
N ALA A 267 -6.17 -11.03 -6.15
CA ALA A 267 -7.14 -10.49 -5.20
C ALA A 267 -8.54 -10.35 -5.81
N ASN A 268 -8.64 -9.85 -7.05
CA ASN A 268 -9.92 -9.76 -7.77
C ASN A 268 -10.53 -11.14 -8.06
N PHE A 269 -9.71 -12.12 -8.39
CA PHE A 269 -10.18 -13.49 -8.60
C PHE A 269 -10.74 -14.09 -7.30
N LEU A 270 -10.04 -13.92 -6.20
CA LEU A 270 -10.49 -14.36 -4.87
C LEU A 270 -11.78 -13.63 -4.45
N SER A 271 -11.85 -12.31 -4.65
CA SER A 271 -13.03 -11.50 -4.35
C SER A 271 -14.27 -12.01 -5.08
N LYS A 272 -14.19 -12.30 -6.37
CA LYS A 272 -15.31 -12.84 -7.17
C LYS A 272 -15.82 -14.17 -6.63
N LYS A 273 -14.93 -15.05 -6.20
CA LYS A 273 -15.31 -16.36 -5.63
C LYS A 273 -16.18 -16.24 -4.37
N TYR A 274 -15.97 -15.19 -3.58
CA TYR A 274 -16.77 -14.93 -2.38
C TYR A 274 -18.07 -14.20 -2.69
N HIS A 275 -18.12 -13.38 -3.73
CA HIS A 275 -19.34 -12.68 -4.14
C HIS A 275 -20.43 -13.67 -4.64
N PHE A 276 -20.06 -14.71 -5.38
CA PHE A 276 -20.98 -15.75 -5.84
C PHE A 276 -21.48 -16.72 -4.77
N LYS A 277 -20.85 -16.76 -3.58
CA LYS A 277 -21.30 -17.63 -2.49
C LYS A 277 -22.33 -17.00 -1.55
N VAL A 278 -22.58 -15.71 -1.70
CA VAL A 278 -23.50 -14.93 -0.85
C VAL A 278 -24.84 -14.66 -1.57
N LEU A 279 -24.92 -14.89 -2.87
CA LEU A 279 -26.13 -14.93 -3.68
C LEU A 279 -26.63 -16.37 -3.77
#